data_328281d077050a35e0914429bc3f7bd9
#
_entry.id   328281d077050a35e0914429bc3f7bd9
#
_cell.length_a   1.000
_cell.length_b   1.000
_cell.length_c   1.000
_cell.angle_alpha   90.00
_cell.angle_beta   90.00
_cell.angle_gamma   90.00
#
_symmetry.space_group_name_H-M   'P 1'
#
loop_
_entity.id
_entity.type
_entity.pdbx_description
1 polymer ?
#
loop_
_entity_poly.entity_id
_entity_poly.type
_entity_poly.pdbx_seq_one_letter_code
_entity_poly.pdbx_strand_id
1 'polypeptide(L)'
;MGTVLEKTGAAIRITKWAIGLVGEKHMIWAIALSSAILGIPIWADTVVILLIPIVSMLAVQTKKSMMSYGTALYLGALVTASLVPPTPGPVSAAALLNVPLGQAILWGAIVAVPSVIAATFYCMSLKTPVAPKEEFLAAARETEHMELPSLSRSLLPILFPLALIFVNTAASVL
;
A
#
# COMPACT_ATOMS: atom_id res chain seq x y z
N MET A 1 6.03 -9.19 9.70
CA MET A 1 5.16 -7.99 9.71
C MET A 1 3.91 -8.15 8.84
N GLY A 2 4.03 -8.56 7.58
CA GLY A 2 2.88 -8.77 6.70
C GLY A 2 1.76 -9.63 7.32
N THR A 3 2.13 -10.77 7.91
CA THR A 3 1.18 -11.67 8.58
C THR A 3 0.41 -11.06 9.76
N VAL A 4 1.01 -10.11 10.46
CA VAL A 4 0.32 -9.39 11.56
C VAL A 4 -0.71 -8.43 10.98
N LEU A 5 -0.34 -7.64 9.97
CA LEU A 5 -1.25 -6.71 9.29
C LEU A 5 -2.41 -7.42 8.60
N GLU A 6 -2.16 -8.64 8.09
CA GLU A 6 -3.16 -9.52 7.49
C GLU A 6 -4.16 -10.05 8.54
N LYS A 7 -3.66 -10.75 9.56
CA LYS A 7 -4.51 -11.41 10.56
C LYS A 7 -5.29 -10.44 11.45
N THR A 8 -4.79 -9.21 11.63
CA THR A 8 -5.45 -8.20 12.48
C THR A 8 -6.46 -7.34 11.76
N GLY A 9 -6.61 -7.45 10.44
CA GLY A 9 -7.45 -6.55 9.65
C GLY A 9 -6.91 -5.11 9.54
N ALA A 10 -5.67 -4.89 9.96
CA ALA A 10 -5.04 -3.56 9.95
C ALA A 10 -4.94 -2.96 8.54
N ALA A 11 -4.66 -3.79 7.53
CA ALA A 11 -4.62 -3.35 6.14
C ALA A 11 -5.99 -2.86 5.64
N ILE A 12 -7.06 -3.55 6.03
CA ILE A 12 -8.44 -3.16 5.74
C ILE A 12 -8.75 -1.81 6.40
N ARG A 13 -8.31 -1.62 7.64
CA ARG A 13 -8.50 -0.35 8.37
C ARG A 13 -7.79 0.81 7.69
N ILE A 14 -6.56 0.62 7.25
CA ILE A 14 -5.78 1.63 6.51
C ILE A 14 -6.48 1.99 5.20
N THR A 15 -6.99 0.99 4.47
CA THR A 15 -7.73 1.22 3.22
C THR A 15 -9.04 1.99 3.47
N LYS A 16 -9.83 1.62 4.46
CA LYS A 16 -11.05 2.36 4.84
C LYS A 16 -10.74 3.79 5.29
N TRP A 17 -9.63 4.00 5.98
CA TRP A 17 -9.17 5.35 6.35
C TRP A 17 -8.79 6.18 5.12
N ALA A 18 -8.02 5.61 4.18
CA ALA A 18 -7.64 6.30 2.95
C ALA A 18 -8.86 6.67 2.09
N ILE A 19 -9.86 5.80 2.04
CA ILE A 19 -11.15 6.09 1.38
C ILE A 19 -11.86 7.27 2.05
N GLY A 20 -11.90 7.28 3.38
CA GLY A 20 -12.50 8.38 4.14
C GLY A 20 -11.77 9.73 3.96
N LEU A 21 -10.46 9.68 3.78
CA LEU A 21 -9.62 10.88 3.57
C LEU A 21 -9.83 11.50 2.17
N VAL A 22 -9.88 10.65 1.15
CA VAL A 22 -9.89 11.08 -0.26
C VAL A 22 -11.32 11.25 -0.79
N GLY A 23 -12.28 10.58 -0.15
CA GLY A 23 -13.69 10.60 -0.53
C GLY A 23 -14.02 9.68 -1.71
N GLU A 24 -15.30 9.35 -1.84
CA GLU A 24 -15.79 8.37 -2.83
C GLU A 24 -15.53 8.78 -4.30
N LYS A 25 -15.45 10.07 -4.58
CA LYS A 25 -15.20 10.59 -5.93
C LYS A 25 -13.81 10.26 -6.47
N HIS A 26 -12.84 10.06 -5.58
CA HIS A 26 -11.44 9.85 -5.92
C HIS A 26 -10.92 8.48 -5.48
N MET A 27 -11.75 7.46 -5.55
CA MET A 27 -11.47 6.12 -5.07
C MET A 27 -10.15 5.50 -5.59
N ILE A 28 -9.76 5.79 -6.84
CA ILE A 28 -8.47 5.34 -7.41
C ILE A 28 -7.29 5.88 -6.58
N TRP A 29 -7.36 7.14 -6.16
CA TRP A 29 -6.34 7.75 -5.30
C TRP A 29 -6.29 7.10 -3.90
N ALA A 30 -7.46 6.78 -3.34
CA ALA A 30 -7.54 6.09 -2.06
C ALA A 30 -6.91 4.69 -2.13
N ILE A 31 -7.18 3.95 -3.21
CA ILE A 31 -6.59 2.62 -3.45
C ILE A 31 -5.08 2.75 -3.63
N ALA A 32 -4.60 3.65 -4.48
CA ALA A 32 -3.17 3.87 -4.71
C ALA A 32 -2.44 4.30 -3.43
N LEU A 33 -3.03 5.21 -2.64
CA LEU A 33 -2.44 5.67 -1.38
C LEU A 33 -2.36 4.55 -0.33
N SER A 34 -3.46 3.80 -0.14
CA SER A 34 -3.47 2.70 0.83
C SER A 34 -2.49 1.59 0.47
N SER A 35 -2.44 1.21 -0.81
CA SER A 35 -1.49 0.19 -1.27
C SER A 35 -0.04 0.68 -1.21
N ALA A 36 0.22 1.95 -1.50
CA ALA A 36 1.55 2.53 -1.34
C ALA A 36 2.02 2.53 0.12
N ILE A 37 1.17 2.90 1.07
CA ILE A 37 1.50 2.86 2.51
C ILE A 37 1.79 1.42 2.94
N LEU A 38 0.95 0.46 2.53
CA LEU A 38 1.13 -0.94 2.88
C LEU A 38 2.32 -1.60 2.17
N GLY A 39 2.68 -1.14 0.97
CA GLY A 39 3.83 -1.63 0.20
C GLY A 39 5.18 -1.28 0.81
N ILE A 40 5.25 -0.33 1.77
CA ILE A 40 6.49 -0.03 2.48
C ILE A 40 6.97 -1.23 3.31
N PRO A 41 6.19 -1.80 4.25
CA PRO A 41 6.62 -2.92 5.08
C PRO A 41 6.30 -4.30 4.49
N ILE A 42 5.51 -4.39 3.44
CA ILE A 42 4.96 -5.63 2.89
C ILE A 42 5.29 -5.72 1.40
N TRP A 43 5.53 -6.93 0.92
CA TRP A 43 5.72 -7.19 -0.51
C TRP A 43 4.46 -6.87 -1.30
N ALA A 44 4.63 -6.31 -2.49
CA ALA A 44 3.53 -5.89 -3.34
C ALA A 44 2.51 -7.01 -3.60
N ASP A 45 2.96 -8.23 -3.85
CA ASP A 45 2.09 -9.39 -4.08
C ASP A 45 1.18 -9.68 -2.89
N THR A 46 1.74 -9.62 -1.67
CA THR A 46 0.95 -9.81 -0.44
C THR A 46 -0.08 -8.69 -0.25
N VAL A 47 0.28 -7.44 -0.55
CA VAL A 47 -0.66 -6.31 -0.50
C VAL A 47 -1.80 -6.50 -1.48
N VAL A 48 -1.50 -6.98 -2.70
CA VAL A 48 -2.51 -7.25 -3.72
C VAL A 48 -3.46 -8.36 -3.26
N ILE A 49 -2.94 -9.50 -2.82
CA ILE A 49 -3.77 -10.63 -2.35
C ILE A 49 -4.70 -10.18 -1.21
N LEU A 50 -4.18 -9.39 -0.29
CA LEU A 50 -4.91 -8.92 0.88
C LEU A 50 -6.03 -7.92 0.54
N LEU A 51 -5.78 -7.01 -0.39
CA LEU A 51 -6.71 -5.92 -0.71
C LEU A 51 -7.59 -6.17 -1.93
N ILE A 52 -7.27 -7.17 -2.78
CA ILE A 52 -8.03 -7.41 -4.02
C ILE A 52 -9.52 -7.70 -3.76
N PRO A 53 -9.93 -8.38 -2.68
CA PRO A 53 -11.35 -8.56 -2.37
C PRO A 53 -12.05 -7.22 -2.13
N ILE A 54 -11.46 -6.35 -1.32
CA ILE A 54 -12.04 -5.03 -1.00
C ILE A 54 -12.10 -4.15 -2.25
N VAL A 55 -11.03 -4.13 -3.03
CA VAL A 55 -10.95 -3.37 -4.27
C VAL A 55 -11.97 -3.86 -5.30
N SER A 56 -12.23 -5.17 -5.34
CA SER A 56 -13.27 -5.77 -6.17
C SER A 56 -14.68 -5.32 -5.78
N MET A 57 -14.98 -5.29 -4.48
CA MET A 57 -16.25 -4.76 -3.97
C MET A 57 -16.41 -3.28 -4.32
N LEU A 58 -15.36 -2.47 -4.14
CA LEU A 58 -15.38 -1.06 -4.51
C LEU A 58 -15.59 -0.84 -6.00
N ALA A 59 -15.02 -1.70 -6.86
CA ALA A 59 -15.23 -1.64 -8.31
C ALA A 59 -16.71 -1.85 -8.67
N VAL A 60 -17.39 -2.79 -8.01
CA VAL A 60 -18.83 -3.02 -8.19
C VAL A 60 -19.64 -1.83 -7.69
N GLN A 61 -19.38 -1.35 -6.47
CA GLN A 61 -20.12 -0.26 -5.84
C GLN A 61 -20.02 1.05 -6.64
N THR A 62 -18.84 1.34 -7.16
CA THR A 62 -18.59 2.57 -7.93
C THR A 62 -18.86 2.44 -9.42
N LYS A 63 -19.20 1.24 -9.89
CA LYS A 63 -19.39 0.90 -11.32
C LYS A 63 -18.14 1.24 -12.17
N LYS A 64 -16.96 1.11 -11.59
CA LYS A 64 -15.68 1.37 -12.25
C LYS A 64 -15.00 0.05 -12.65
N SER A 65 -14.12 0.15 -13.64
CA SER A 65 -13.39 -1.03 -14.13
C SER A 65 -12.44 -1.58 -13.08
N MET A 66 -12.45 -2.90 -12.89
CA MET A 66 -11.45 -3.61 -12.08
C MET A 66 -10.04 -3.44 -12.65
N MET A 67 -9.89 -3.20 -13.96
CA MET A 67 -8.60 -2.90 -14.58
C MET A 67 -7.96 -1.67 -13.96
N SER A 68 -8.69 -0.55 -13.85
CA SER A 68 -8.16 0.69 -13.26
C SER A 68 -7.86 0.52 -11.77
N TYR A 69 -8.75 -0.12 -11.03
CA TYR A 69 -8.61 -0.28 -9.59
C TYR A 69 -7.54 -1.30 -9.21
N GLY A 70 -7.51 -2.46 -9.89
CA GLY A 70 -6.50 -3.48 -9.67
C GLY A 70 -5.09 -3.01 -10.06
N THR A 71 -4.97 -2.25 -11.17
CA THR A 71 -3.69 -1.66 -11.55
C THR A 71 -3.25 -0.59 -10.56
N ALA A 72 -4.14 0.24 -10.02
CA ALA A 72 -3.81 1.23 -8.99
C ALA A 72 -3.35 0.56 -7.70
N LEU A 73 -4.01 -0.52 -7.29
CA LEU A 73 -3.61 -1.35 -6.17
C LEU A 73 -2.18 -1.91 -6.36
N TYR A 74 -1.93 -2.53 -7.50
CA TYR A 74 -0.64 -3.15 -7.78
C TYR A 74 0.49 -2.13 -7.91
N LEU A 75 0.31 -1.07 -8.71
CA LEU A 75 1.35 -0.08 -8.93
C LEU A 75 1.64 0.73 -7.65
N GLY A 76 0.64 1.06 -6.85
CA GLY A 76 0.87 1.74 -5.57
C GLY A 76 1.77 0.92 -4.63
N ALA A 77 1.47 -0.37 -4.46
CA ALA A 77 2.28 -1.27 -3.66
C ALA A 77 3.67 -1.52 -4.26
N LEU A 78 3.74 -1.76 -5.58
CA LEU A 78 4.99 -2.07 -6.27
C LEU A 78 6.00 -0.92 -6.20
N VAL A 79 5.56 0.31 -6.43
CA VAL A 79 6.42 1.50 -6.40
C VAL A 79 7.09 1.63 -5.02
N THR A 80 6.32 1.56 -3.95
CA THR A 80 6.88 1.73 -2.61
C THR A 80 7.70 0.53 -2.17
N ALA A 81 7.27 -0.69 -2.47
CA ALA A 81 8.05 -1.90 -2.18
C ALA A 81 9.39 -1.94 -2.94
N SER A 82 9.47 -1.31 -4.11
CA SER A 82 10.69 -1.29 -4.93
C SER A 82 11.65 -0.14 -4.58
N LEU A 83 11.14 0.96 -4.02
CA LEU A 83 11.93 2.17 -3.79
C LEU A 83 12.26 2.42 -2.32
N VAL A 84 11.40 1.96 -1.40
CA VAL A 84 11.49 2.34 0.01
C VAL A 84 11.87 1.14 0.88
N PRO A 85 13.00 1.18 1.61
CA PRO A 85 13.26 0.21 2.66
C PRO A 85 12.11 0.18 3.69
N PRO A 86 11.86 -0.94 4.40
CA PRO A 86 12.76 -2.07 4.64
C PRO A 86 12.58 -3.29 3.70
N THR A 87 11.99 -3.16 2.55
CA THR A 87 11.92 -4.27 1.59
C THR A 87 13.31 -4.69 1.12
N PRO A 88 13.56 -6.00 0.82
CA PRO A 88 14.89 -6.53 0.56
C PRO A 88 15.61 -5.88 -0.62
N GLY A 89 14.90 -5.51 -1.70
CA GLY A 89 15.49 -4.87 -2.87
C GLY A 89 16.21 -3.56 -2.52
N PRO A 90 15.51 -2.55 -2.01
CA PRO A 90 16.11 -1.29 -1.56
C PRO A 90 17.17 -1.45 -0.47
N VAL A 91 16.97 -2.38 0.48
CA VAL A 91 17.97 -2.66 1.52
C VAL A 91 19.26 -3.20 0.92
N SER A 92 19.17 -4.15 -0.01
CA SER A 92 20.34 -4.71 -0.68
C SER A 92 21.05 -3.67 -1.53
N ALA A 93 20.32 -2.84 -2.26
CA ALA A 93 20.88 -1.75 -3.04
C ALA A 93 21.62 -0.74 -2.16
N ALA A 94 21.02 -0.32 -1.04
CA ALA A 94 21.66 0.58 -0.08
C ALA A 94 22.95 -0.02 0.49
N ALA A 95 22.94 -1.32 0.83
CA ALA A 95 24.13 -2.01 1.34
C ALA A 95 25.25 -2.09 0.30
N LEU A 96 24.94 -2.43 -0.95
CA LEU A 96 25.93 -2.51 -2.04
C LEU A 96 26.55 -1.15 -2.37
N LEU A 97 25.77 -0.08 -2.25
CA LEU A 97 26.21 1.29 -2.52
C LEU A 97 26.82 1.97 -1.29
N ASN A 98 26.91 1.30 -0.14
CA ASN A 98 27.34 1.86 1.14
C ASN A 98 26.57 3.13 1.54
N VAL A 99 25.27 3.17 1.25
CA VAL A 99 24.36 4.27 1.61
C VAL A 99 23.71 3.96 2.96
N PRO A 100 23.72 4.88 3.93
CA PRO A 100 22.99 4.71 5.18
C PRO A 100 21.49 4.45 4.93
N LEU A 101 20.92 3.48 5.61
CA LEU A 101 19.54 3.02 5.36
C LEU A 101 18.50 4.14 5.53
N GLY A 102 18.72 5.05 6.49
CA GLY A 102 17.85 6.23 6.67
C GLY A 102 17.87 7.17 5.47
N GLN A 103 19.02 7.37 4.83
CA GLN A 103 19.12 8.15 3.59
C GLN A 103 18.40 7.43 2.44
N ALA A 104 18.56 6.11 2.34
CA ALA A 104 17.85 5.32 1.33
C ALA A 104 16.32 5.41 1.49
N ILE A 105 15.81 5.38 2.73
CA ILE A 105 14.39 5.60 3.02
C ILE A 105 13.95 7.00 2.58
N LEU A 106 14.70 8.04 2.94
CA LEU A 106 14.36 9.42 2.62
C LEU A 106 14.26 9.64 1.11
N TRP A 107 15.33 9.28 0.38
CA TRP A 107 15.36 9.46 -1.08
C TRP A 107 14.37 8.55 -1.79
N GLY A 108 14.22 7.29 -1.32
CA GLY A 108 13.21 6.36 -1.82
C GLY A 108 11.80 6.92 -1.69
N ALA A 109 11.45 7.51 -0.53
CA ALA A 109 10.16 8.13 -0.31
C ALA A 109 9.95 9.38 -1.20
N ILE A 110 10.97 10.23 -1.36
CA ILE A 110 10.91 11.41 -2.23
C ILE A 110 10.60 11.02 -3.68
N VAL A 111 11.22 9.93 -4.17
CA VAL A 111 10.98 9.43 -5.54
C VAL A 111 9.66 8.65 -5.64
N ALA A 112 9.28 7.94 -4.58
CA ALA A 112 8.04 7.16 -4.58
C ALA A 112 6.78 8.04 -4.71
N VAL A 113 6.75 9.22 -4.07
CA VAL A 113 5.58 10.11 -4.13
C VAL A 113 5.22 10.51 -5.56
N PRO A 114 6.09 11.14 -6.37
CA PRO A 114 5.76 11.48 -7.75
C PRO A 114 5.49 10.23 -8.60
N SER A 115 6.15 9.10 -8.32
CA SER A 115 5.93 7.84 -9.04
C SER A 115 4.53 7.28 -8.81
N VAL A 116 4.04 7.28 -7.55
CA VAL A 116 2.66 6.88 -7.23
C VAL A 116 1.64 7.84 -7.86
N ILE A 117 1.93 9.14 -7.87
CA ILE A 117 1.07 10.13 -8.52
C ILE A 117 0.97 9.84 -10.02
N ALA A 118 2.10 9.67 -10.71
CA ALA A 118 2.14 9.35 -12.14
C ALA A 118 1.43 8.01 -12.45
N ALA A 119 1.68 6.97 -11.64
CA ALA A 119 1.00 5.68 -11.75
C ALA A 119 -0.52 5.83 -11.59
N THR A 120 -0.98 6.66 -10.64
CA THR A 120 -2.41 6.88 -10.42
C THR A 120 -3.06 7.57 -11.62
N PHE A 121 -2.42 8.59 -12.20
CA PHE A 121 -2.90 9.22 -13.43
C PHE A 121 -2.97 8.22 -14.60
N TYR A 122 -1.96 7.36 -14.74
CA TYR A 122 -2.00 6.29 -15.72
C TYR A 122 -3.20 5.36 -15.49
N CYS A 123 -3.46 4.93 -14.25
CA CYS A 123 -4.61 4.08 -13.92
C CYS A 123 -5.96 4.75 -14.25
N MET A 124 -6.05 6.07 -14.09
CA MET A 124 -7.26 6.82 -14.47
C MET A 124 -7.50 6.85 -15.99
N SER A 125 -6.46 6.68 -16.80
CA SER A 125 -6.57 6.61 -18.27
C SER A 125 -7.05 5.24 -18.77
N LEU A 126 -6.98 4.20 -17.94
CA LEU A 126 -7.41 2.85 -18.29
C LEU A 126 -8.94 2.77 -18.33
N LYS A 127 -9.50 2.64 -19.52
CA LYS A 127 -10.96 2.60 -19.76
C LYS A 127 -11.50 1.21 -20.08
N THR A 128 -10.64 0.20 -20.15
CA THR A 128 -11.06 -1.17 -20.50
C THR A 128 -12.02 -1.71 -19.43
N PRO A 129 -13.25 -2.07 -19.78
CA PRO A 129 -14.22 -2.57 -18.82
C PRO A 129 -13.85 -4.03 -18.45
N VAL A 130 -13.47 -4.21 -17.19
CA VAL A 130 -13.18 -5.53 -16.62
C VAL A 130 -14.02 -5.65 -15.34
N ALA A 131 -14.82 -6.72 -15.25
CA ALA A 131 -15.56 -7.06 -14.06
C ALA A 131 -14.66 -7.81 -13.05
N PRO A 132 -14.87 -7.62 -11.74
CA PRO A 132 -14.21 -8.43 -10.73
C PRO A 132 -14.68 -9.89 -10.82
N LYS A 133 -13.82 -10.81 -10.40
CA LYS A 133 -14.19 -12.23 -10.30
C LYS A 133 -15.07 -12.48 -9.08
N GLU A 134 -16.03 -13.39 -9.21
CA GLU A 134 -16.93 -13.80 -8.12
C GLU A 134 -16.18 -14.30 -6.88
N GLU A 135 -15.06 -14.98 -7.06
CA GLU A 135 -14.18 -15.46 -5.99
C GLU A 135 -13.73 -14.32 -5.06
N PHE A 136 -13.32 -13.17 -5.62
CA PHE A 136 -12.90 -12.01 -4.82
C PHE A 136 -14.08 -11.32 -4.14
N LEU A 137 -15.25 -11.34 -4.74
CA LEU A 137 -16.45 -10.79 -4.12
C LEU A 137 -16.94 -11.65 -2.95
N ALA A 138 -16.81 -12.97 -3.05
CA ALA A 138 -17.10 -13.88 -1.94
C ALA A 138 -16.16 -13.62 -0.75
N ALA A 139 -14.83 -13.55 -1.00
CA ALA A 139 -13.85 -13.24 0.02
C ALA A 139 -14.07 -11.85 0.65
N ALA A 140 -14.56 -10.87 -0.11
CA ALA A 140 -14.86 -9.54 0.41
C ALA A 140 -16.01 -9.55 1.43
N ARG A 141 -17.05 -10.37 1.20
CA ARG A 141 -18.19 -10.52 2.14
C ARG A 141 -17.76 -11.12 3.47
N GLU A 142 -16.83 -12.07 3.46
CA GLU A 142 -16.26 -12.65 4.68
C GLU A 142 -15.48 -11.61 5.49
N THR A 143 -14.80 -10.70 4.80
CA THR A 143 -13.98 -9.66 5.42
C THR A 143 -14.80 -8.49 6.00
N GLU A 144 -16.05 -8.32 5.57
CA GLU A 144 -16.91 -7.22 6.00
C GLU A 144 -17.30 -7.31 7.48
N HIS A 145 -17.35 -8.52 8.04
CA HIS A 145 -17.71 -8.81 9.43
C HIS A 145 -16.52 -8.81 10.39
N MET A 146 -15.28 -8.54 9.92
CA MET A 146 -14.11 -8.50 10.79
C MET A 146 -14.11 -7.26 11.69
N GLU A 147 -13.85 -7.45 12.99
CA GLU A 147 -13.56 -6.36 13.91
C GLU A 147 -12.23 -5.69 13.53
N LEU A 148 -12.29 -4.42 13.15
CA LEU A 148 -11.12 -3.68 12.70
C LEU A 148 -10.43 -2.99 13.89
N PRO A 149 -9.09 -3.04 13.97
CA PRO A 149 -8.34 -2.33 15.00
C PRO A 149 -8.43 -0.81 14.83
N SER A 150 -8.03 -0.06 15.87
CA SER A 150 -7.89 1.39 15.73
C SER A 150 -6.79 1.77 14.73
N LEU A 151 -6.92 2.92 14.08
CA LEU A 151 -5.97 3.37 13.06
C LEU A 151 -4.53 3.45 13.60
N SER A 152 -4.36 3.95 14.83
CA SER A 152 -3.06 4.03 15.49
C SER A 152 -2.41 2.64 15.66
N ARG A 153 -3.18 1.65 16.09
CA ARG A 153 -2.69 0.25 16.19
C ARG A 153 -2.37 -0.35 14.83
N SER A 154 -3.09 0.06 13.78
CA SER A 154 -2.87 -0.42 12.41
C SER A 154 -1.59 0.15 11.80
N LEU A 155 -1.25 1.40 12.11
CA LEU A 155 -0.05 2.08 11.60
C LEU A 155 1.21 1.76 12.43
N LEU A 156 1.07 1.35 13.68
CA LEU A 156 2.20 1.09 14.57
C LEU A 156 3.21 0.09 14.02
N PRO A 157 2.82 -1.07 13.45
CA PRO A 157 3.76 -2.01 12.84
C PRO A 157 4.55 -1.44 11.66
N ILE A 158 4.04 -0.40 11.00
CA ILE A 158 4.70 0.29 9.89
C ILE A 158 5.64 1.36 10.41
N LEU A 159 5.14 2.24 11.28
CA LEU A 159 5.88 3.41 11.75
C LEU A 159 6.99 3.07 12.73
N PHE A 160 6.81 2.05 13.58
CA PHE A 160 7.78 1.69 14.60
C PHE A 160 9.14 1.27 14.03
N PRO A 161 9.24 0.34 13.05
CA PRO A 161 10.54 0.00 12.46
C PRO A 161 11.18 1.15 11.71
N LEU A 162 10.39 1.97 11.00
CA LEU A 162 10.90 3.14 10.31
C LEU A 162 11.53 4.13 11.29
N ALA A 163 10.83 4.41 12.40
CA ALA A 163 11.34 5.28 13.46
C ALA A 163 12.65 4.76 14.05
N LEU A 164 12.75 3.45 14.32
CA LEU A 164 14.00 2.85 14.83
C LEU A 164 15.16 3.00 13.84
N ILE A 165 14.92 2.82 12.54
CA ILE A 165 15.94 2.99 11.51
C ILE A 165 16.41 4.46 11.45
N PHE A 166 15.50 5.42 11.52
CA PHE A 166 15.85 6.84 11.53
C PHE A 166 16.65 7.22 12.78
N VAL A 167 16.24 6.74 13.96
CA VAL A 167 16.99 6.98 15.21
C VAL A 167 18.40 6.39 15.13
N ASN A 168 18.54 5.16 14.65
CA ASN A 168 19.86 4.54 14.47
C ASN A 168 20.73 5.31 13.48
N THR A 169 20.17 5.74 12.34
CA THR A 169 20.90 6.54 11.34
C THR A 169 21.34 7.89 11.92
N ALA A 170 20.46 8.58 12.65
CA ALA A 170 20.81 9.84 13.30
C ALA A 170 21.93 9.65 14.35
N ALA A 171 21.86 8.59 15.16
CA ALA A 171 22.88 8.25 16.14
C ALA A 171 24.24 7.86 15.51
N SER A 172 24.26 7.38 14.28
CA SER A 172 25.50 7.00 13.57
C SER A 172 26.20 8.20 12.91
N VAL A 173 25.56 9.36 12.83
CA VAL A 173 26.11 10.59 12.24
C VAL A 173 26.63 11.55 13.33
N LEU A 174 26.24 11.34 14.58
CA LEU A 174 26.74 12.06 15.77
C LEU A 174 27.97 11.38 16.35
#